data_4528f3573f8c741b784fc9a103bb0dc7
#
_entry.id   4528f3573f8c741b784fc9a103bb0dc7
#
_cell.length_a   1.000
_cell.length_b   1.000
_cell.length_c   1.000
_cell.angle_alpha   90.00
_cell.angle_beta   90.00
_cell.angle_gamma   90.00
#
_symmetry.space_group_name_H-M   'P 1'
#
loop_
_entity.id
_entity.type
_entity.pdbx_description
1 polymer ?
#
loop_
_entity_poly.entity_id
_entity_poly.type
_entity_poly.pdbx_seq_one_letter_code
_entity_poly.pdbx_strand_id
1 'polypeptide(L)'
;GCGHEGTADITKGDGKLPWKPEWAARWALFGVTCEPFGKEHATIPGGSFWVNGELCERVFEWPEPYPVIYEFVLAAGGQKMSSSKGNTVSTWEWPEIAPPEVLKLFFYKKLQKQREFDIAEIPRQVDDLDQLERVFFGLEEEENEKKLEHLRRLYTMCQVDNVTEAYTDPIPFRFAAIIAQIVPDAQKEERALDLLRRTGHLSKELTDDDRARVRERLEQAGNWVERHAPPGLRIVITESVSDDIKSMLTPEQRAALQDIAAALGDEGISEEALNKAIFDAARAHGLSNKQLFAASYRVLLGKKFGPRLAPFLLTLDRDFARQRLGELA
;
A
#
# COMPACT_ATOMS: atom_id res chain seq x y z
N GLY A 1 -39.10 22.14 17.86
CA GLY A 1 -38.07 22.86 18.61
C GLY A 1 -38.22 22.61 20.11
N CYS A 2 -37.22 22.90 20.93
CA CYS A 2 -37.23 22.69 22.38
C CYS A 2 -38.04 23.77 23.15
N GLY A 3 -38.58 24.78 22.44
CA GLY A 3 -39.37 25.87 23.05
C GLY A 3 -38.56 26.87 23.84
N HIS A 4 -37.22 26.83 23.76
CA HIS A 4 -36.35 27.82 24.41
C HIS A 4 -36.48 29.17 23.74
N GLU A 5 -36.71 30.22 24.52
CA GLU A 5 -36.71 31.62 24.09
C GLU A 5 -35.68 32.39 24.94
N GLY A 6 -34.96 33.31 24.32
CA GLY A 6 -33.94 34.11 24.98
C GLY A 6 -33.41 35.20 24.06
N THR A 7 -32.61 36.09 24.62
CA THR A 7 -31.86 37.15 23.91
C THR A 7 -30.40 36.77 23.84
N ALA A 8 -29.79 36.88 22.67
CA ALA A 8 -28.36 36.71 22.48
C ALA A 8 -27.68 38.06 22.19
N ASP A 9 -26.58 38.32 22.86
CA ASP A 9 -25.74 39.48 22.56
C ASP A 9 -24.64 39.07 21.59
N ILE A 10 -24.84 39.29 20.31
CA ILE A 10 -23.89 38.90 19.25
C ILE A 10 -22.52 39.57 19.40
N THR A 11 -22.43 40.72 20.11
CA THR A 11 -21.15 41.38 20.36
C THR A 11 -20.29 40.65 21.40
N LYS A 12 -20.91 39.80 22.20
CA LYS A 12 -20.25 38.90 23.17
C LYS A 12 -20.02 37.48 22.65
N GLY A 13 -20.42 37.22 21.43
CA GLY A 13 -20.28 35.90 20.84
C GLY A 13 -21.37 34.89 21.26
N ASP A 14 -22.52 35.36 21.78
CA ASP A 14 -23.62 34.52 22.27
C ASP A 14 -24.42 33.83 21.16
N GLY A 15 -24.03 33.98 19.91
CA GLY A 15 -24.73 33.41 18.76
C GLY A 15 -23.79 33.05 17.60
N LYS A 16 -24.31 32.32 16.66
CA LYS A 16 -23.65 32.08 15.36
C LYS A 16 -24.63 32.18 14.22
N LEU A 17 -24.14 32.58 13.07
CA LEU A 17 -24.92 32.49 11.84
C LEU A 17 -25.24 31.07 11.50
N PRO A 18 -26.38 30.76 10.83
CA PRO A 18 -26.58 29.47 10.19
C PRO A 18 -25.41 29.15 9.27
N TRP A 19 -25.08 27.88 9.17
CA TRP A 19 -23.89 27.43 8.42
C TRP A 19 -23.72 28.04 7.04
N LYS A 20 -24.81 28.14 6.25
CA LYS A 20 -24.71 28.70 4.89
C LYS A 20 -24.21 30.16 4.88
N PRO A 21 -24.87 31.11 5.55
CA PRO A 21 -24.39 32.52 5.60
C PRO A 21 -22.99 32.67 6.19
N GLU A 22 -22.61 31.83 7.16
CA GLU A 22 -21.28 31.84 7.77
C GLU A 22 -20.16 31.57 6.76
N TRP A 23 -20.39 30.69 5.82
CA TRP A 23 -19.40 30.32 4.79
C TRP A 23 -19.09 31.52 3.87
N ALA A 24 -20.11 32.20 3.34
CA ALA A 24 -19.96 33.41 2.54
C ALA A 24 -19.28 34.58 3.35
N ALA A 25 -19.69 34.74 4.60
CA ALA A 25 -19.06 35.74 5.46
C ALA A 25 -17.56 35.50 5.67
N ARG A 26 -17.13 34.25 5.81
CA ARG A 26 -15.72 33.88 5.92
C ARG A 26 -14.96 34.15 4.63
N TRP A 27 -15.55 33.89 3.45
CA TRP A 27 -14.92 34.21 2.19
C TRP A 27 -14.57 35.67 2.06
N ALA A 28 -15.51 36.55 2.39
CA ALA A 28 -15.29 37.96 2.37
C ALA A 28 -14.28 38.42 3.44
N LEU A 29 -14.42 37.91 4.69
CA LEU A 29 -13.56 38.28 5.81
C LEU A 29 -12.09 37.93 5.58
N PHE A 30 -11.84 36.74 5.01
CA PHE A 30 -10.48 36.22 4.79
C PHE A 30 -9.95 36.48 3.39
N GLY A 31 -10.71 37.13 2.51
CA GLY A 31 -10.29 37.40 1.13
C GLY A 31 -10.09 36.11 0.29
N VAL A 32 -10.98 35.13 0.48
CA VAL A 32 -10.88 33.84 -0.20
C VAL A 32 -11.18 34.02 -1.69
N THR A 33 -10.27 33.58 -2.53
CA THR A 33 -10.39 33.61 -4.01
C THR A 33 -10.53 32.24 -4.65
N CYS A 34 -10.28 31.15 -3.89
CA CYS A 34 -10.40 29.77 -4.34
C CYS A 34 -10.89 28.90 -3.19
N GLU A 35 -11.91 28.09 -3.42
CA GLU A 35 -12.55 27.25 -2.41
C GLU A 35 -12.59 25.78 -2.87
N PRO A 36 -11.79 24.90 -2.27
CA PRO A 36 -11.92 23.45 -2.45
C PRO A 36 -13.07 22.90 -1.59
N PHE A 37 -13.98 22.14 -2.21
CA PHE A 37 -15.10 21.54 -1.47
C PHE A 37 -15.60 20.25 -2.11
N GLY A 38 -16.29 19.43 -1.32
CA GLY A 38 -16.89 18.19 -1.78
C GLY A 38 -18.09 18.41 -2.71
N LYS A 39 -18.28 17.54 -3.67
CA LYS A 39 -19.32 17.64 -4.72
C LYS A 39 -20.75 17.80 -4.18
N GLU A 40 -21.02 17.36 -2.96
CA GLU A 40 -22.32 17.51 -2.31
C GLU A 40 -22.76 18.95 -2.17
N HIS A 41 -21.81 19.88 -2.12
CA HIS A 41 -22.07 21.33 -2.04
C HIS A 41 -22.25 21.98 -3.42
N ALA A 42 -21.94 21.25 -4.50
CA ALA A 42 -22.03 21.74 -5.89
C ALA A 42 -23.37 21.40 -6.58
N THR A 43 -24.30 20.79 -5.88
CA THR A 43 -25.59 20.37 -6.47
C THR A 43 -26.35 21.54 -7.09
N ILE A 44 -26.84 21.40 -8.32
CA ILE A 44 -27.65 22.41 -9.01
C ILE A 44 -29.08 21.85 -9.19
N PRO A 45 -30.14 22.60 -8.81
CA PRO A 45 -30.12 23.89 -8.14
C PRO A 45 -29.95 23.79 -6.62
N GLY A 46 -29.47 24.89 -6.00
CA GLY A 46 -29.54 25.07 -4.55
C GLY A 46 -28.42 24.44 -3.73
N GLY A 47 -27.34 24.00 -4.34
CA GLY A 47 -26.12 23.59 -3.61
C GLY A 47 -25.57 24.73 -2.76
N SER A 48 -25.01 24.37 -1.61
CA SER A 48 -24.55 25.35 -0.62
C SER A 48 -23.50 26.30 -1.18
N PHE A 49 -22.65 25.85 -2.10
CA PHE A 49 -21.63 26.71 -2.69
C PHE A 49 -22.28 27.85 -3.48
N TRP A 50 -23.17 27.53 -4.41
CA TRP A 50 -23.83 28.53 -5.26
C TRP A 50 -24.68 29.53 -4.48
N VAL A 51 -25.39 29.05 -3.44
CA VAL A 51 -26.17 29.93 -2.55
C VAL A 51 -25.24 30.88 -1.80
N ASN A 52 -24.06 30.41 -1.35
CA ASN A 52 -23.09 31.28 -0.68
C ASN A 52 -22.39 32.20 -1.66
N GLY A 53 -22.18 31.83 -2.92
CA GLY A 53 -21.71 32.75 -3.96
C GLY A 53 -22.60 33.96 -4.11
N GLU A 54 -23.91 33.74 -4.28
CA GLU A 54 -24.89 34.85 -4.34
C GLU A 54 -24.89 35.70 -3.06
N LEU A 55 -24.82 35.09 -1.88
CA LEU A 55 -24.75 35.82 -0.61
C LEU A 55 -23.46 36.63 -0.49
N CYS A 56 -22.32 36.06 -0.94
CA CYS A 56 -21.03 36.74 -0.90
C CYS A 56 -21.02 37.99 -1.75
N GLU A 57 -21.52 37.92 -2.98
CA GLU A 57 -21.58 39.04 -3.89
C GLU A 57 -22.60 40.10 -3.46
N ARG A 58 -23.82 39.69 -3.06
CA ARG A 58 -24.91 40.62 -2.80
C ARG A 58 -24.92 41.23 -1.41
N VAL A 59 -24.37 40.51 -0.41
CA VAL A 59 -24.44 40.95 1.01
C VAL A 59 -23.07 41.39 1.53
N PHE A 60 -22.01 40.63 1.14
CA PHE A 60 -20.67 40.88 1.65
C PHE A 60 -19.77 41.64 0.67
N GLU A 61 -20.28 41.94 -0.55
CA GLU A 61 -19.55 42.71 -1.59
C GLU A 61 -18.20 42.08 -1.98
N TRP A 62 -18.10 40.72 -1.87
CA TRP A 62 -16.91 39.96 -2.23
C TRP A 62 -17.25 38.98 -3.38
N PRO A 63 -16.39 38.83 -4.41
CA PRO A 63 -16.67 37.94 -5.52
C PRO A 63 -16.72 36.45 -5.08
N GLU A 64 -17.55 35.64 -5.77
CA GLU A 64 -17.61 34.21 -5.57
C GLU A 64 -16.19 33.59 -5.80
N PRO A 65 -15.68 32.80 -4.87
CA PRO A 65 -14.38 32.12 -5.05
C PRO A 65 -14.42 31.14 -6.22
N TYR A 66 -13.27 30.92 -6.85
CA TYR A 66 -13.13 29.87 -7.86
C TYR A 66 -13.37 28.48 -7.26
N PRO A 67 -14.34 27.68 -7.76
CA PRO A 67 -14.66 26.38 -7.18
C PRO A 67 -13.65 25.31 -7.58
N VAL A 68 -13.13 24.57 -6.60
CA VAL A 68 -12.35 23.34 -6.82
C VAL A 68 -13.13 22.16 -6.24
N ILE A 69 -13.97 21.56 -7.09
CA ILE A 69 -14.84 20.46 -6.68
C ILE A 69 -14.07 19.14 -6.66
N TYR A 70 -14.12 18.43 -5.54
CA TYR A 70 -13.52 17.10 -5.42
C TYR A 70 -14.55 16.02 -5.11
N GLU A 71 -14.21 14.82 -5.51
CA GLU A 71 -15.03 13.62 -5.37
C GLU A 71 -14.81 12.92 -4.02
N PHE A 72 -15.77 12.08 -3.64
CA PHE A 72 -15.64 11.22 -2.47
C PHE A 72 -14.53 10.17 -2.65
N VAL A 73 -13.88 9.85 -1.53
CA VAL A 73 -13.15 8.60 -1.36
C VAL A 73 -14.08 7.62 -0.65
N LEU A 74 -14.30 6.49 -1.27
CA LEU A 74 -15.14 5.41 -0.76
C LEU A 74 -14.26 4.31 -0.17
N ALA A 75 -14.77 3.56 0.79
CA ALA A 75 -14.15 2.30 1.20
C ALA A 75 -14.30 1.25 0.10
N ALA A 76 -13.54 0.17 0.21
CA ALA A 76 -13.63 -0.99 -0.69
C ALA A 76 -15.08 -1.46 -0.89
N GLY A 77 -15.44 -1.76 -2.13
CA GLY A 77 -16.81 -2.11 -2.52
C GLY A 77 -17.77 -0.92 -2.64
N GLY A 78 -17.25 0.30 -2.81
CA GLY A 78 -18.04 1.50 -3.08
C GLY A 78 -18.81 2.05 -1.88
N GLN A 79 -18.49 1.63 -0.66
CA GLN A 79 -19.17 2.07 0.54
C GLN A 79 -18.67 3.43 1.02
N LYS A 80 -19.58 4.29 1.50
CA LYS A 80 -19.19 5.55 2.14
C LYS A 80 -18.41 5.25 3.43
N MET A 81 -17.22 5.85 3.55
CA MET A 81 -16.44 5.81 4.78
C MET A 81 -17.18 6.49 5.94
N SER A 82 -17.16 5.86 7.11
CA SER A 82 -17.76 6.40 8.32
C SER A 82 -17.06 5.84 9.55
N SER A 83 -16.65 6.72 10.45
CA SER A 83 -16.04 6.32 11.72
C SER A 83 -16.96 5.43 12.56
N SER A 84 -18.28 5.68 12.51
CA SER A 84 -19.27 4.87 13.23
C SER A 84 -19.43 3.44 12.67
N LYS A 85 -18.97 3.19 11.44
CA LYS A 85 -18.97 1.87 10.81
C LYS A 85 -17.64 1.14 10.94
N GLY A 86 -16.61 1.80 11.47
CA GLY A 86 -15.27 1.23 11.60
C GLY A 86 -14.56 0.95 10.26
N ASN A 87 -14.99 1.58 9.16
CA ASN A 87 -14.42 1.39 7.82
C ASN A 87 -13.57 2.59 7.37
N THR A 88 -12.98 3.28 8.33
CA THR A 88 -12.04 4.38 8.12
C THR A 88 -10.69 4.00 8.70
N VAL A 89 -9.62 4.50 8.09
CA VAL A 89 -8.27 4.47 8.66
C VAL A 89 -7.97 5.84 9.24
N SER A 90 -7.48 5.86 10.47
CA SER A 90 -7.07 7.12 11.08
C SER A 90 -5.77 7.62 10.44
N THR A 91 -5.69 8.94 10.23
CA THR A 91 -4.45 9.57 9.74
C THR A 91 -3.29 9.41 10.72
N TRP A 92 -3.59 9.21 12.01
CA TRP A 92 -2.57 8.93 13.04
C TRP A 92 -2.00 7.50 12.96
N GLU A 93 -2.81 6.56 12.51
CA GLU A 93 -2.40 5.16 12.32
C GLU A 93 -1.61 4.97 11.02
N TRP A 94 -1.82 5.86 10.04
CA TRP A 94 -1.24 5.68 8.71
C TRP A 94 0.30 5.55 8.71
N PRO A 95 1.10 6.42 9.38
CA PRO A 95 2.55 6.29 9.39
C PRO A 95 3.07 4.98 9.99
N GLU A 96 2.25 4.33 10.82
CA GLU A 96 2.62 3.04 11.41
C GLU A 96 2.52 1.87 10.42
N ILE A 97 1.75 2.02 9.33
CA ILE A 97 1.46 0.94 8.38
C ILE A 97 1.93 1.21 6.94
N ALA A 98 2.25 2.45 6.62
CA ALA A 98 2.75 2.85 5.29
C ALA A 98 3.41 4.25 5.35
N PRO A 99 4.30 4.59 4.39
CA PRO A 99 4.81 5.94 4.24
C PRO A 99 3.68 6.95 4.01
N PRO A 100 3.70 8.12 4.65
CA PRO A 100 2.66 9.14 4.47
C PRO A 100 2.58 9.66 3.02
N GLU A 101 3.66 9.60 2.27
CA GLU A 101 3.74 9.94 0.85
C GLU A 101 2.81 9.10 -0.01
N VAL A 102 2.58 7.84 0.37
CA VAL A 102 1.63 6.94 -0.32
C VAL A 102 0.21 7.49 -0.26
N LEU A 103 -0.20 8.04 0.88
CA LEU A 103 -1.52 8.64 1.02
C LEU A 103 -1.64 9.92 0.17
N LYS A 104 -0.60 10.76 0.15
CA LYS A 104 -0.54 11.95 -0.73
C LYS A 104 -0.60 11.54 -2.21
N LEU A 105 0.17 10.52 -2.61
CA LEU A 105 0.13 9.97 -3.97
C LEU A 105 -1.27 9.46 -4.33
N PHE A 106 -1.93 8.76 -3.43
CA PHE A 106 -3.30 8.32 -3.62
C PHE A 106 -4.23 9.49 -3.91
N PHE A 107 -4.13 10.61 -3.19
CA PHE A 107 -4.97 11.77 -3.42
C PHE A 107 -4.59 12.53 -4.70
N TYR A 108 -3.32 12.70 -5.01
CA TYR A 108 -2.87 13.53 -6.14
C TYR A 108 -3.01 12.88 -7.52
N LYS A 109 -3.00 11.55 -7.61
CA LYS A 109 -3.13 10.86 -8.90
C LYS A 109 -4.41 11.21 -9.68
N LYS A 110 -5.53 11.49 -9.02
CA LYS A 110 -6.82 11.75 -9.68
C LYS A 110 -7.75 12.58 -8.79
N LEU A 111 -7.49 13.86 -8.65
CA LEU A 111 -8.23 14.76 -7.74
C LEU A 111 -9.74 14.82 -8.00
N GLN A 112 -10.18 14.79 -9.25
CA GLN A 112 -11.59 14.99 -9.65
C GLN A 112 -12.33 13.69 -9.96
N LYS A 113 -11.79 12.52 -9.58
CA LYS A 113 -12.45 11.23 -9.81
C LYS A 113 -12.74 10.53 -8.49
N GLN A 114 -13.96 10.05 -8.36
CA GLN A 114 -14.33 9.16 -7.27
C GLN A 114 -13.39 7.95 -7.27
N ARG A 115 -12.93 7.58 -6.10
CA ARG A 115 -12.00 6.46 -5.91
C ARG A 115 -12.40 5.64 -4.71
N GLU A 116 -12.02 4.38 -4.77
CA GLU A 116 -12.10 3.48 -3.63
C GLU A 116 -10.72 3.37 -2.99
N PHE A 117 -10.71 3.44 -1.68
CA PHE A 117 -9.55 3.16 -0.85
C PHE A 117 -9.73 1.76 -0.24
N ASP A 118 -8.79 0.88 -0.54
CA ASP A 118 -8.71 -0.45 0.06
C ASP A 118 -7.39 -0.58 0.81
N ILE A 119 -7.47 -0.76 2.12
CA ILE A 119 -6.31 -0.95 2.98
C ILE A 119 -5.53 -2.23 2.64
N ALA A 120 -6.18 -3.21 2.02
CA ALA A 120 -5.53 -4.42 1.54
C ALA A 120 -4.58 -4.16 0.36
N GLU A 121 -4.77 -3.04 -0.35
CA GLU A 121 -3.96 -2.63 -1.50
C GLU A 121 -2.72 -1.79 -1.10
N ILE A 122 -2.49 -1.53 0.19
CA ILE A 122 -1.32 -0.77 0.66
C ILE A 122 0.00 -1.31 0.06
N PRO A 123 0.26 -2.62 0.01
CA PRO A 123 1.50 -3.12 -0.58
C PRO A 123 1.71 -2.67 -2.03
N ARG A 124 0.64 -2.63 -2.82
CA ARG A 124 0.70 -2.15 -4.20
C ARG A 124 0.89 -0.63 -4.27
N GLN A 125 0.24 0.11 -3.39
CA GLN A 125 0.33 1.57 -3.36
C GLN A 125 1.73 2.03 -2.96
N VAL A 126 2.40 1.28 -2.07
CA VAL A 126 3.81 1.52 -1.72
C VAL A 126 4.73 1.19 -2.90
N ASP A 127 4.51 0.06 -3.58
CA ASP A 127 5.27 -0.30 -4.79
C ASP A 127 5.11 0.79 -5.89
N ASP A 128 3.91 1.39 -6.03
CA ASP A 128 3.64 2.51 -6.96
C ASP A 128 4.45 3.78 -6.59
N LEU A 129 4.63 4.06 -5.29
CA LEU A 129 5.47 5.17 -4.81
C LEU A 129 6.96 4.88 -5.08
N ASP A 130 7.41 3.68 -4.79
CA ASP A 130 8.79 3.25 -5.04
C ASP A 130 9.14 3.32 -6.54
N GLN A 131 8.19 2.97 -7.41
CA GLN A 131 8.34 3.13 -8.86
C GLN A 131 8.44 4.60 -9.26
N LEU A 132 7.58 5.46 -8.71
CA LEU A 132 7.61 6.90 -8.97
C LEU A 132 8.93 7.52 -8.53
N GLU A 133 9.49 7.07 -7.41
CA GLU A 133 10.80 7.47 -6.91
C GLU A 133 11.93 7.08 -7.89
N ARG A 134 11.92 5.84 -8.40
CA ARG A 134 12.91 5.41 -9.41
C ARG A 134 12.86 6.26 -10.67
N VAL A 135 11.67 6.61 -11.15
CA VAL A 135 11.51 7.53 -12.30
C VAL A 135 12.06 8.92 -11.97
N PHE A 136 11.83 9.43 -10.77
CA PHE A 136 12.32 10.73 -10.33
C PHE A 136 13.85 10.80 -10.36
N PHE A 137 14.53 9.76 -9.86
CA PHE A 137 15.98 9.66 -9.84
C PHE A 137 16.60 9.16 -11.14
N GLY A 138 15.80 8.89 -12.18
CA GLY A 138 16.28 8.46 -13.50
C GLY A 138 16.77 7.00 -13.55
N LEU A 139 16.34 6.17 -12.61
CA LEU A 139 16.64 4.73 -12.58
C LEU A 139 15.64 3.90 -13.39
N GLU A 140 14.54 4.52 -13.79
CA GLU A 140 13.52 3.93 -14.65
C GLU A 140 13.22 4.94 -15.77
N GLU A 141 13.28 4.49 -17.03
CA GLU A 141 13.10 5.34 -18.19
C GLU A 141 11.62 5.60 -18.49
N GLU A 142 11.29 6.85 -18.80
CA GLU A 142 10.01 7.28 -19.35
C GLU A 142 10.31 8.08 -20.64
N GLU A 143 9.95 7.52 -21.79
CA GLU A 143 10.25 8.11 -23.11
C GLU A 143 9.46 9.39 -23.39
N ASN A 144 8.29 9.56 -22.78
CA ASN A 144 7.45 10.73 -22.96
C ASN A 144 7.86 11.86 -22.01
N GLU A 145 8.53 12.89 -22.54
CA GLU A 145 9.03 14.03 -21.75
C GLU A 145 7.95 14.72 -20.90
N LYS A 146 6.76 14.94 -21.44
CA LYS A 146 5.66 15.58 -20.70
C LYS A 146 5.18 14.70 -19.55
N LYS A 147 5.16 13.37 -19.74
CA LYS A 147 4.80 12.42 -18.69
C LYS A 147 5.91 12.35 -17.66
N LEU A 148 7.18 12.36 -18.06
CA LEU A 148 8.33 12.39 -17.15
C LEU A 148 8.29 13.63 -16.25
N GLU A 149 8.06 14.82 -16.82
CA GLU A 149 7.93 16.06 -16.06
C GLU A 149 6.76 15.99 -15.07
N HIS A 150 5.61 15.46 -15.51
CA HIS A 150 4.46 15.25 -14.64
C HIS A 150 4.77 14.31 -13.49
N LEU A 151 5.42 13.17 -13.74
CA LEU A 151 5.78 12.19 -12.73
C LEU A 151 6.78 12.77 -11.72
N ARG A 152 7.80 13.49 -12.17
CA ARG A 152 8.76 14.19 -11.30
C ARG A 152 8.07 15.21 -10.40
N ARG A 153 7.19 16.02 -10.96
CA ARG A 153 6.39 16.98 -10.18
C ARG A 153 5.49 16.27 -9.17
N LEU A 154 4.84 15.18 -9.57
CA LEU A 154 3.99 14.38 -8.70
C LEU A 154 4.79 13.82 -7.52
N TYR A 155 5.99 13.26 -7.75
CA TYR A 155 6.87 12.77 -6.70
C TYR A 155 7.22 13.88 -5.71
N THR A 156 7.67 15.05 -6.19
CA THR A 156 7.99 16.20 -5.35
C THR A 156 6.80 16.66 -4.50
N MET A 157 5.60 16.71 -5.08
CA MET A 157 4.38 17.09 -4.35
C MET A 157 3.96 16.07 -3.29
N CYS A 158 4.31 14.81 -3.47
CA CYS A 158 3.99 13.76 -2.50
C CYS A 158 4.88 13.80 -1.26
N GLN A 159 6.06 14.37 -1.31
CA GLN A 159 6.97 14.42 -0.16
C GLN A 159 6.34 15.18 1.01
N VAL A 160 6.53 14.67 2.20
CA VAL A 160 6.11 15.32 3.46
C VAL A 160 7.19 16.30 3.88
N ASP A 161 8.44 15.87 3.79
CA ASP A 161 9.63 16.67 4.02
C ASP A 161 10.30 17.08 2.70
N ASN A 162 11.53 17.51 2.75
CA ASN A 162 12.32 17.82 1.57
C ASN A 162 12.62 16.52 0.79
N VAL A 163 12.67 16.65 -0.53
CA VAL A 163 13.13 15.56 -1.40
C VAL A 163 14.56 15.20 -1.01
N THR A 164 14.83 13.91 -0.80
CA THR A 164 16.19 13.44 -0.52
C THR A 164 17.12 13.68 -1.70
N GLU A 165 18.40 13.94 -1.43
CA GLU A 165 19.40 14.22 -2.47
C GLU A 165 19.83 12.94 -3.21
N ALA A 166 19.67 11.78 -2.60
CA ALA A 166 20.10 10.50 -3.13
C ALA A 166 18.97 9.46 -3.04
N TYR A 167 18.93 8.60 -4.06
CA TYR A 167 18.06 7.44 -4.06
C TYR A 167 18.50 6.41 -3.03
N THR A 168 17.54 5.89 -2.31
CA THR A 168 17.70 4.82 -1.33
C THR A 168 16.90 3.62 -1.80
N ASP A 169 17.54 2.48 -2.06
CA ASP A 169 16.85 1.27 -2.51
C ASP A 169 15.90 0.73 -1.42
N PRO A 170 14.59 0.80 -1.60
CA PRO A 170 13.66 0.24 -0.65
C PRO A 170 13.52 -1.27 -0.86
N ILE A 171 13.35 -2.00 0.23
CA ILE A 171 12.84 -3.37 0.11
C ILE A 171 11.38 -3.32 -0.37
N PRO A 172 10.97 -4.11 -1.39
CA PRO A 172 9.58 -4.15 -1.80
C PRO A 172 8.66 -4.48 -0.63
N PHE A 173 7.55 -3.75 -0.48
CA PHE A 173 6.68 -3.87 0.70
C PHE A 173 6.15 -5.29 0.90
N ARG A 174 5.86 -6.00 -0.19
CA ARG A 174 5.41 -7.40 -0.12
C ARG A 174 6.46 -8.33 0.45
N PHE A 175 7.76 -8.09 0.20
CA PHE A 175 8.85 -8.86 0.82
C PHE A 175 8.98 -8.52 2.29
N ALA A 176 8.91 -7.24 2.64
CA ALA A 176 8.90 -6.81 4.02
C ALA A 176 7.75 -7.50 4.80
N ALA A 177 6.55 -7.56 4.21
CA ALA A 177 5.40 -8.23 4.80
C ALA A 177 5.59 -9.75 4.98
N ILE A 178 6.32 -10.41 4.08
CA ILE A 178 6.67 -11.83 4.24
C ILE A 178 7.70 -11.99 5.36
N ILE A 179 8.78 -11.21 5.33
CA ILE A 179 9.85 -11.26 6.34
C ILE A 179 9.28 -10.98 7.73
N ALA A 180 8.41 -9.98 7.85
CA ALA A 180 7.78 -9.63 9.12
C ALA A 180 6.98 -10.77 9.77
N GLN A 181 6.46 -11.70 8.94
CA GLN A 181 5.65 -12.83 9.44
C GLN A 181 6.46 -14.09 9.77
N ILE A 182 7.60 -14.30 9.12
CA ILE A 182 8.29 -15.60 9.17
C ILE A 182 9.68 -15.53 9.80
N VAL A 183 10.25 -14.33 9.93
CA VAL A 183 11.60 -14.15 10.48
C VAL A 183 11.50 -13.57 11.88
N PRO A 184 12.20 -14.14 12.89
CA PRO A 184 12.27 -13.57 14.23
C PRO A 184 12.75 -12.13 14.23
N ASP A 185 12.26 -11.29 15.14
CA ASP A 185 12.53 -9.86 15.19
C ASP A 185 14.03 -9.53 15.19
N ALA A 186 14.82 -10.28 15.95
CA ALA A 186 16.28 -10.09 16.01
C ALA A 186 17.03 -10.33 14.69
N GLN A 187 16.40 -10.96 13.69
CA GLN A 187 17.03 -11.33 12.42
C GLN A 187 16.39 -10.65 11.21
N LYS A 188 15.32 -9.90 11.40
CA LYS A 188 14.52 -9.34 10.29
C LYS A 188 15.35 -8.44 9.38
N GLU A 189 16.16 -7.54 9.94
CA GLU A 189 16.99 -6.62 9.15
C GLU A 189 18.02 -7.38 8.31
N GLU A 190 18.82 -8.26 8.95
CA GLU A 190 19.86 -9.03 8.25
C GLU A 190 19.27 -9.90 7.15
N ARG A 191 18.12 -10.54 7.41
CA ARG A 191 17.43 -11.38 6.43
C ARG A 191 16.89 -10.56 5.26
N ALA A 192 16.37 -9.37 5.52
CA ALA A 192 15.95 -8.43 4.49
C ALA A 192 17.12 -8.00 3.59
N LEU A 193 18.25 -7.65 4.21
CA LEU A 193 19.46 -7.25 3.50
C LEU A 193 20.06 -8.39 2.66
N ASP A 194 20.07 -9.61 3.18
CA ASP A 194 20.50 -10.80 2.43
C ASP A 194 19.59 -11.03 1.21
N LEU A 195 18.28 -10.89 1.40
CA LEU A 195 17.33 -11.03 0.30
C LEU A 195 17.52 -9.96 -0.78
N LEU A 196 17.72 -8.69 -0.39
CA LEU A 196 17.99 -7.60 -1.34
C LEU A 196 19.28 -7.83 -2.14
N ARG A 197 20.32 -8.40 -1.52
CA ARG A 197 21.56 -8.79 -2.24
C ARG A 197 21.31 -9.90 -3.25
N ARG A 198 20.58 -10.94 -2.87
CA ARG A 198 20.28 -12.09 -3.75
C ARG A 198 19.35 -11.75 -4.90
N THR A 199 18.49 -10.76 -4.71
CA THR A 199 17.56 -10.29 -5.75
C THR A 199 18.17 -9.21 -6.65
N GLY A 200 19.43 -8.82 -6.39
CA GLY A 200 20.12 -7.80 -7.19
C GLY A 200 19.64 -6.37 -6.94
N HIS A 201 18.81 -6.15 -5.94
CA HIS A 201 18.36 -4.80 -5.55
C HIS A 201 19.43 -4.02 -4.78
N LEU A 202 20.40 -4.70 -4.17
CA LEU A 202 21.54 -4.08 -3.51
C LEU A 202 22.79 -4.24 -4.37
N SER A 203 23.19 -3.14 -5.01
CA SER A 203 24.42 -3.06 -5.83
C SER A 203 25.56 -2.30 -5.16
N LYS A 204 25.32 -1.65 -4.01
CA LYS A 204 26.27 -0.79 -3.29
C LYS A 204 26.34 -1.14 -1.80
N GLU A 205 27.40 -0.66 -1.13
CA GLU A 205 27.41 -0.64 0.33
C GLU A 205 26.27 0.23 0.86
N LEU A 206 25.59 -0.27 1.89
CA LEU A 206 24.44 0.40 2.49
C LEU A 206 24.89 1.53 3.40
N THR A 207 24.26 2.67 3.20
CA THR A 207 24.34 3.80 4.13
C THR A 207 23.49 3.52 5.38
N ASP A 208 23.69 4.32 6.44
CA ASP A 208 22.81 4.25 7.61
C ASP A 208 21.36 4.62 7.27
N ASP A 209 21.15 5.49 6.30
CA ASP A 209 19.82 5.87 5.80
C ASP A 209 19.14 4.71 5.08
N ASP A 210 19.88 3.95 4.24
CA ASP A 210 19.35 2.73 3.61
C ASP A 210 18.88 1.73 4.67
N ARG A 211 19.68 1.53 5.73
CA ARG A 211 19.32 0.63 6.84
C ARG A 211 18.12 1.13 7.63
N ALA A 212 18.05 2.44 7.89
CA ALA A 212 16.92 3.05 8.58
C ALA A 212 15.63 2.83 7.79
N ARG A 213 15.66 3.04 6.48
CA ARG A 213 14.51 2.82 5.59
C ARG A 213 14.08 1.36 5.53
N VAL A 214 15.03 0.42 5.53
CA VAL A 214 14.70 -1.02 5.61
C VAL A 214 13.99 -1.35 6.92
N ARG A 215 14.48 -0.85 8.06
CA ARG A 215 13.85 -1.08 9.38
C ARG A 215 12.43 -0.51 9.43
N GLU A 216 12.26 0.73 9.02
CA GLU A 216 10.95 1.38 8.96
C GLU A 216 9.96 0.59 8.07
N ARG A 217 10.40 0.15 6.90
CA ARG A 217 9.59 -0.64 5.98
C ARG A 217 9.19 -1.99 6.57
N LEU A 218 10.09 -2.64 7.32
CA LEU A 218 9.78 -3.90 8.02
C LEU A 218 8.76 -3.70 9.13
N GLU A 219 8.88 -2.61 9.89
CA GLU A 219 7.95 -2.26 10.96
C GLU A 219 6.56 -1.93 10.39
N GLN A 220 6.49 -1.05 9.41
CA GLN A 220 5.23 -0.70 8.73
C GLN A 220 4.55 -1.93 8.14
N ALA A 221 5.30 -2.79 7.46
CA ALA A 221 4.76 -4.00 6.87
C ALA A 221 4.27 -5.00 7.93
N GLY A 222 4.98 -5.12 9.06
CA GLY A 222 4.57 -5.95 10.19
C GLY A 222 3.26 -5.46 10.80
N ASN A 223 3.15 -4.17 11.09
CA ASN A 223 1.95 -3.54 11.62
C ASN A 223 0.76 -3.68 10.66
N TRP A 224 0.99 -3.49 9.35
CA TRP A 224 -0.04 -3.69 8.34
C TRP A 224 -0.52 -5.14 8.30
N VAL A 225 0.39 -6.11 8.37
CA VAL A 225 0.02 -7.53 8.38
C VAL A 225 -0.82 -7.87 9.60
N GLU A 226 -0.41 -7.43 10.77
CA GLU A 226 -1.11 -7.71 12.02
C GLU A 226 -2.53 -7.15 12.03
N ARG A 227 -2.68 -5.89 11.60
CA ARG A 227 -3.94 -5.16 11.76
C ARG A 227 -4.88 -5.32 10.56
N HIS A 228 -4.36 -5.37 9.33
CA HIS A 228 -5.13 -5.14 8.11
C HIS A 228 -4.97 -6.19 7.01
N ALA A 229 -3.95 -7.05 7.06
CA ALA A 229 -3.76 -8.02 6.00
C ALA A 229 -4.96 -8.99 5.88
N PRO A 230 -5.52 -9.17 4.68
CA PRO A 230 -6.55 -10.16 4.45
C PRO A 230 -6.06 -11.56 4.85
N PRO A 231 -6.94 -12.47 5.28
CA PRO A 231 -6.56 -13.84 5.70
C PRO A 231 -5.73 -14.59 4.64
N GLY A 232 -5.93 -14.29 3.35
CA GLY A 232 -5.17 -14.88 2.25
C GLY A 232 -3.70 -14.46 2.22
N LEU A 233 -3.36 -13.29 2.74
CA LEU A 233 -1.99 -12.76 2.79
C LEU A 233 -1.29 -13.03 4.13
N ARG A 234 -2.01 -13.54 5.12
CA ARG A 234 -1.41 -13.98 6.38
C ARG A 234 -0.73 -15.32 6.17
N ILE A 235 0.56 -15.37 6.50
CA ILE A 235 1.40 -16.55 6.34
C ILE A 235 1.45 -17.28 7.69
N VAL A 236 1.02 -18.52 7.69
CA VAL A 236 1.21 -19.44 8.83
C VAL A 236 1.97 -20.64 8.27
N ILE A 237 3.23 -20.76 8.65
CA ILE A 237 4.05 -21.93 8.26
C ILE A 237 3.53 -23.09 9.10
N THR A 238 3.17 -24.20 8.43
CA THR A 238 2.73 -25.40 9.13
C THR A 238 3.93 -26.10 9.79
N GLU A 239 3.77 -26.57 11.02
CA GLU A 239 4.84 -27.29 11.74
C GLU A 239 5.19 -28.61 11.07
N SER A 240 4.21 -29.29 10.47
CA SER A 240 4.38 -30.53 9.73
C SER A 240 3.42 -30.60 8.55
N VAL A 241 3.72 -31.45 7.57
CA VAL A 241 2.80 -31.76 6.47
C VAL A 241 1.83 -32.82 6.95
N SER A 242 0.54 -32.50 7.03
CA SER A 242 -0.50 -33.47 7.44
C SER A 242 -0.59 -34.63 6.43
N ASP A 243 -1.05 -35.80 6.90
CA ASP A 243 -1.24 -36.96 6.06
C ASP A 243 -2.27 -36.74 4.97
N ASP A 244 -3.26 -35.91 5.22
CA ASP A 244 -4.23 -35.46 4.20
C ASP A 244 -3.55 -34.72 3.06
N ILE A 245 -2.63 -33.78 3.37
CA ILE A 245 -1.87 -33.06 2.34
C ILE A 245 -0.98 -34.03 1.57
N LYS A 246 -0.29 -34.93 2.27
CA LYS A 246 0.55 -35.95 1.62
C LYS A 246 -0.25 -36.84 0.66
N SER A 247 -1.44 -37.25 1.07
CA SER A 247 -2.32 -38.08 0.24
C SER A 247 -2.87 -37.39 -1.00
N MET A 248 -2.99 -36.06 -0.95
CA MET A 248 -3.47 -35.23 -2.08
C MET A 248 -2.41 -34.95 -3.15
N LEU A 249 -1.12 -35.20 -2.86
CA LEU A 249 -0.03 -34.97 -3.81
C LEU A 249 0.14 -36.15 -4.75
N THR A 250 0.18 -35.86 -6.06
CA THR A 250 0.51 -36.88 -7.05
C THR A 250 2.01 -37.23 -7.01
N PRO A 251 2.42 -38.42 -7.52
CA PRO A 251 3.84 -38.78 -7.64
C PRO A 251 4.66 -37.73 -8.40
N GLU A 252 4.10 -37.15 -9.48
CA GLU A 252 4.74 -36.14 -10.29
C GLU A 252 4.93 -34.81 -9.49
N GLN A 253 3.94 -34.44 -8.66
CA GLN A 253 4.04 -33.27 -7.80
C GLN A 253 5.13 -33.46 -6.74
N ARG A 254 5.24 -34.64 -6.13
CA ARG A 254 6.29 -34.94 -5.16
C ARG A 254 7.67 -34.89 -5.80
N ALA A 255 7.85 -35.49 -6.99
CA ALA A 255 9.11 -35.42 -7.70
C ALA A 255 9.51 -34.00 -8.08
N ALA A 256 8.58 -33.17 -8.55
CA ALA A 256 8.84 -31.77 -8.85
C ALA A 256 9.21 -30.94 -7.59
N LEU A 257 8.61 -31.24 -6.44
CA LEU A 257 8.97 -30.60 -5.16
C LEU A 257 10.37 -31.00 -4.69
N GLN A 258 10.80 -32.26 -4.93
CA GLN A 258 12.17 -32.71 -4.66
C GLN A 258 13.19 -32.01 -5.54
N ASP A 259 12.89 -31.74 -6.82
CA ASP A 259 13.76 -30.98 -7.71
C ASP A 259 13.94 -29.53 -7.21
N ILE A 260 12.86 -28.90 -6.71
CA ILE A 260 12.95 -27.59 -6.09
C ILE A 260 13.81 -27.64 -4.81
N ALA A 261 13.64 -28.65 -3.97
CA ALA A 261 14.46 -28.87 -2.78
C ALA A 261 15.94 -29.05 -3.13
N ALA A 262 16.24 -29.77 -4.21
CA ALA A 262 17.61 -29.95 -4.71
C ALA A 262 18.21 -28.61 -5.20
N ALA A 263 17.45 -27.79 -5.93
CA ALA A 263 17.87 -26.47 -6.38
C ALA A 263 18.17 -25.52 -5.22
N LEU A 264 17.42 -25.59 -4.13
CA LEU A 264 17.68 -24.83 -2.89
C LEU A 264 18.97 -25.29 -2.17
N GLY A 265 19.60 -26.39 -2.61
CA GLY A 265 20.91 -26.81 -2.11
C GLY A 265 22.06 -25.90 -2.52
N ASP A 266 21.91 -25.11 -3.57
CA ASP A 266 22.88 -24.08 -3.96
C ASP A 266 22.74 -22.87 -3.05
N GLU A 267 23.78 -22.60 -2.23
CA GLU A 267 23.78 -21.49 -1.29
C GLU A 267 23.72 -20.10 -1.95
N GLY A 268 24.19 -19.99 -3.17
CA GLY A 268 24.22 -18.74 -3.95
C GLY A 268 23.06 -18.57 -4.92
N ILE A 269 22.07 -19.47 -4.93
CA ILE A 269 20.98 -19.42 -5.93
C ILE A 269 20.25 -18.07 -5.90
N SER A 270 20.20 -17.40 -7.07
CA SER A 270 19.45 -16.17 -7.26
C SER A 270 17.94 -16.41 -7.39
N GLU A 271 17.12 -15.39 -7.23
CA GLU A 271 15.67 -15.47 -7.47
C GLU A 271 15.38 -15.93 -8.90
N GLU A 272 16.10 -15.41 -9.88
CA GLU A 272 15.92 -15.77 -11.28
C GLU A 272 16.25 -17.24 -11.56
N ALA A 273 17.38 -17.71 -11.02
CA ALA A 273 17.79 -19.10 -11.14
C ALA A 273 16.79 -20.05 -10.46
N LEU A 274 16.30 -19.69 -9.28
CA LEU A 274 15.29 -20.48 -8.58
C LEU A 274 13.94 -20.46 -9.30
N ASN A 275 13.50 -19.31 -9.83
CA ASN A 275 12.31 -19.25 -10.68
C ASN A 275 12.43 -20.18 -11.89
N LYS A 276 13.58 -20.17 -12.57
CA LYS A 276 13.84 -21.06 -13.70
C LYS A 276 13.76 -22.53 -13.27
N ALA A 277 14.41 -22.88 -12.15
CA ALA A 277 14.37 -24.25 -11.62
C ALA A 277 12.94 -24.72 -11.32
N ILE A 278 12.09 -23.85 -10.74
CA ILE A 278 10.68 -24.16 -10.47
C ILE A 278 9.91 -24.43 -11.77
N PHE A 279 10.08 -23.61 -12.81
CA PHE A 279 9.41 -23.82 -14.09
C PHE A 279 9.95 -25.05 -14.84
N ASP A 280 11.23 -25.34 -14.72
CA ASP A 280 11.84 -26.52 -15.32
C ASP A 280 11.36 -27.80 -14.63
N ALA A 281 11.23 -27.80 -13.29
CA ALA A 281 10.65 -28.90 -12.54
C ALA A 281 9.18 -29.18 -12.94
N ALA A 282 8.36 -28.12 -13.07
CA ALA A 282 7.00 -28.30 -13.57
C ALA A 282 6.97 -28.99 -14.93
N ARG A 283 7.81 -28.55 -15.86
CA ARG A 283 7.91 -29.09 -17.23
C ARG A 283 8.40 -30.51 -17.27
N ALA A 284 9.44 -30.84 -16.50
CA ALA A 284 10.06 -32.14 -16.44
C ALA A 284 9.07 -33.23 -15.98
N HIS A 285 8.16 -32.88 -15.09
CA HIS A 285 7.16 -33.80 -14.54
C HIS A 285 5.76 -33.61 -15.16
N GLY A 286 5.63 -32.92 -16.29
CA GLY A 286 4.36 -32.76 -17.01
C GLY A 286 3.29 -32.00 -16.27
N LEU A 287 3.67 -31.13 -15.32
CA LEU A 287 2.77 -30.32 -14.51
C LEU A 287 2.57 -28.92 -15.12
N SER A 288 1.39 -28.39 -14.99
CA SER A 288 1.20 -26.95 -15.16
C SER A 288 1.81 -26.19 -13.97
N ASN A 289 2.25 -24.95 -14.18
CA ASN A 289 2.76 -24.09 -13.11
C ASN A 289 1.77 -23.97 -11.96
N LYS A 290 0.47 -23.86 -12.27
CA LYS A 290 -0.61 -23.78 -11.28
C LYS A 290 -0.67 -25.01 -10.37
N GLN A 291 -0.45 -26.21 -10.93
CA GLN A 291 -0.43 -27.46 -10.16
C GLN A 291 0.77 -27.53 -9.23
N LEU A 292 1.96 -27.17 -9.72
CA LEU A 292 3.17 -27.16 -8.89
C LEU A 292 3.11 -26.09 -7.79
N PHE A 293 2.68 -24.87 -8.11
CA PHE A 293 2.50 -23.82 -7.10
C PHE A 293 1.49 -24.23 -6.01
N ALA A 294 0.36 -24.81 -6.41
CA ALA A 294 -0.63 -25.27 -5.44
C ALA A 294 -0.08 -26.42 -4.55
N ALA A 295 0.75 -27.31 -5.08
CA ALA A 295 1.43 -28.34 -4.31
C ALA A 295 2.42 -27.73 -3.32
N SER A 296 3.28 -26.81 -3.76
CA SER A 296 4.25 -26.10 -2.93
C SER A 296 3.58 -25.39 -1.76
N TYR A 297 2.51 -24.62 -2.02
CA TYR A 297 1.83 -23.88 -0.96
C TYR A 297 1.05 -24.80 0.00
N ARG A 298 0.51 -25.92 -0.45
CA ARG A 298 -0.09 -26.89 0.46
C ARG A 298 0.92 -27.45 1.44
N VAL A 299 2.11 -27.77 0.97
CA VAL A 299 3.20 -28.33 1.78
C VAL A 299 3.76 -27.29 2.77
N LEU A 300 3.91 -26.04 2.33
CA LEU A 300 4.52 -24.98 3.13
C LEU A 300 3.51 -24.25 4.06
N LEU A 301 2.28 -24.04 3.58
CA LEU A 301 1.29 -23.16 4.20
C LEU A 301 -0.06 -23.81 4.49
N GLY A 302 -0.26 -25.07 4.10
CA GLY A 302 -1.57 -25.73 4.18
C GLY A 302 -2.65 -25.15 3.25
N LYS A 303 -2.27 -24.26 2.30
CA LYS A 303 -3.17 -23.53 1.39
C LYS A 303 -2.86 -23.85 -0.07
N LYS A 304 -3.76 -23.47 -1.00
CA LYS A 304 -3.53 -23.68 -2.46
C LYS A 304 -2.81 -22.52 -3.14
N PHE A 305 -2.58 -21.44 -2.44
CA PHE A 305 -2.02 -20.18 -2.94
C PHE A 305 -1.23 -19.46 -1.85
N GLY A 306 -0.30 -18.62 -2.28
CA GLY A 306 0.58 -17.88 -1.40
C GLY A 306 1.31 -16.76 -2.16
N PRO A 307 2.36 -16.17 -1.56
CA PRO A 307 3.22 -15.16 -2.18
C PRO A 307 3.91 -15.71 -3.44
N ARG A 308 4.64 -14.86 -4.20
CA ARG A 308 5.51 -15.36 -5.30
C ARG A 308 6.47 -16.41 -4.76
N LEU A 309 6.50 -17.60 -5.38
CA LEU A 309 7.10 -18.81 -4.78
C LEU A 309 8.61 -18.70 -4.58
N ALA A 310 9.36 -18.25 -5.60
CA ALA A 310 10.83 -18.19 -5.48
C ALA A 310 11.29 -17.19 -4.41
N PRO A 311 10.83 -15.91 -4.38
CA PRO A 311 11.15 -15.01 -3.29
C PRO A 311 10.73 -15.54 -1.93
N PHE A 312 9.57 -16.18 -1.83
CA PHE A 312 9.10 -16.78 -0.59
C PHE A 312 10.04 -17.88 -0.08
N LEU A 313 10.44 -18.80 -0.95
CA LEU A 313 11.39 -19.86 -0.61
C LEU A 313 12.76 -19.32 -0.17
N LEU A 314 13.24 -18.25 -0.81
CA LEU A 314 14.49 -17.59 -0.41
C LEU A 314 14.40 -16.88 0.94
N THR A 315 13.20 -16.49 1.36
CA THR A 315 12.97 -15.85 2.67
C THR A 315 12.90 -16.87 3.81
N LEU A 316 12.48 -18.08 3.53
CA LEU A 316 12.45 -19.15 4.53
C LEU A 316 13.86 -19.57 4.96
N ASP A 317 13.97 -20.19 6.14
CA ASP A 317 15.16 -20.94 6.46
C ASP A 317 15.39 -22.01 5.40
N ARG A 318 16.61 -22.07 4.88
CA ARG A 318 16.90 -22.91 3.71
C ARG A 318 16.78 -24.41 4.02
N ASP A 319 17.32 -24.81 5.15
CA ASP A 319 17.29 -26.21 5.54
C ASP A 319 15.86 -26.66 5.82
N PHE A 320 15.08 -25.79 6.47
CA PHE A 320 13.65 -25.98 6.65
C PHE A 320 12.92 -26.14 5.30
N ALA A 321 13.16 -25.22 4.35
CA ALA A 321 12.49 -25.27 3.04
C ALA A 321 12.86 -26.53 2.25
N ARG A 322 14.16 -26.89 2.24
CA ARG A 322 14.66 -28.11 1.62
C ARG A 322 14.07 -29.37 2.25
N GLN A 323 14.14 -29.48 3.58
CA GLN A 323 13.59 -30.60 4.31
C GLN A 323 12.09 -30.72 4.04
N ARG A 324 11.35 -29.63 4.15
CA ARG A 324 9.91 -29.61 3.98
C ARG A 324 9.44 -30.03 2.58
N LEU A 325 10.15 -29.61 1.53
CA LEU A 325 9.83 -30.01 0.14
C LEU A 325 10.37 -31.41 -0.20
N GLY A 326 11.42 -31.85 0.49
CA GLY A 326 12.07 -33.13 0.24
C GLY A 326 11.46 -34.33 1.01
N GLU A 327 10.84 -34.12 2.18
CA GLU A 327 10.29 -35.18 3.05
C GLU A 327 9.00 -35.83 2.55
N LEU A 328 8.62 -35.57 1.30
CA LEU A 328 7.36 -36.05 0.70
C LEU A 328 7.50 -37.36 -0.07
N ALA A 329 8.61 -38.04 0.10
CA ALA A 329 8.87 -39.33 -0.52
C ALA A 329 8.00 -40.45 0.06
#